data_dbf400587ab14825bc954e073feacfbd
#
_entry.id   dbf400587ab14825bc954e073feacfbd
#
_cell.length_a   1.000
_cell.length_b   1.000
_cell.length_c   1.000
_cell.angle_alpha   90.00
_cell.angle_beta   90.00
_cell.angle_gamma   90.00
#
_symmetry.space_group_name_H-M   'P 1'
#
loop_
_entity.id
_entity.type
_entity.pdbx_description
1 polymer ?
#
loop_
_entity_poly.entity_id
_entity_poly.type
_entity_poly.pdbx_seq_one_letter_code
_entity_poly.pdbx_strand_id
1 'polypeptide(L)'
;MRKWDKFFRILFFISILTIGYLSIIPAYKIPNIAALNFLSDKLLHALIFFNISILGLLSKYKLSKPMLLTLIFLFGLVIEIIHFYHPYRYFEFADLMANLSGIFLALFIYEKKIA
;
A
#
# COMPACT_ATOMS: atom_id res chain seq x y z
N MET A 1 -12.58 -3.54 -22.02
CA MET A 1 -11.87 -2.75 -21.00
C MET A 1 -11.61 -1.35 -21.52
N ARG A 2 -11.95 -0.36 -20.73
CA ARG A 2 -11.74 1.03 -21.12
C ARG A 2 -10.24 1.37 -21.08
N LYS A 3 -9.86 2.39 -21.88
CA LYS A 3 -8.49 2.89 -21.94
C LYS A 3 -7.97 3.29 -20.55
N TRP A 4 -8.82 4.00 -19.78
CA TRP A 4 -8.43 4.46 -18.43
C TRP A 4 -8.31 3.31 -17.45
N ASP A 5 -9.13 2.27 -17.59
CA ASP A 5 -9.01 1.08 -16.74
C ASP A 5 -7.65 0.42 -16.94
N LYS A 6 -7.21 0.29 -18.18
CA LYS A 6 -5.92 -0.29 -18.50
C LYS A 6 -4.78 0.55 -17.93
N PHE A 7 -4.89 1.87 -18.06
CA PHE A 7 -3.90 2.80 -17.53
C PHE A 7 -3.75 2.63 -16.02
N PHE A 8 -4.87 2.60 -15.29
CA PHE A 8 -4.82 2.45 -13.84
C PHE A 8 -4.32 1.08 -13.41
N ARG A 9 -4.61 0.03 -14.17
CA ARG A 9 -4.06 -1.30 -13.89
C ARG A 9 -2.55 -1.33 -14.02
N ILE A 10 -2.00 -0.64 -15.00
CA ILE A 10 -0.56 -0.54 -15.17
C ILE A 10 0.05 0.20 -13.99
N LEU A 11 -0.53 1.33 -13.59
CA LEU A 11 -0.04 2.09 -12.44
C LEU A 11 -0.13 1.28 -11.15
N PHE A 12 -1.23 0.56 -10.97
CA PHE A 12 -1.42 -0.29 -9.79
C PHE A 12 -0.34 -1.36 -9.73
N PHE A 13 -0.10 -2.04 -10.84
CA PHE A 13 0.90 -3.11 -10.90
C PHE A 13 2.30 -2.56 -10.61
N ILE A 14 2.64 -1.42 -11.19
CA ILE A 14 3.94 -0.78 -10.96
C ILE A 14 4.09 -0.42 -9.48
N SER A 15 3.03 0.12 -8.87
CA SER A 15 3.07 0.48 -7.45
C SER A 15 3.29 -0.74 -6.56
N ILE A 16 2.60 -1.84 -6.84
CA ILE A 16 2.76 -3.08 -6.09
C ILE A 16 4.19 -3.60 -6.19
N LEU A 17 4.75 -3.62 -7.40
CA LEU A 17 6.12 -4.08 -7.58
C LEU A 17 7.13 -3.17 -6.89
N THR A 18 6.94 -1.87 -6.98
CA THR A 18 7.86 -0.91 -6.36
C THR A 18 7.86 -1.05 -4.84
N ILE A 19 6.68 -1.11 -4.24
CA ILE A 19 6.57 -1.24 -2.79
C ILE A 19 7.09 -2.60 -2.33
N GLY A 20 6.80 -3.66 -3.08
CA GLY A 20 7.33 -4.98 -2.77
C GLY A 20 8.84 -5.00 -2.77
N TYR A 21 9.46 -4.40 -3.80
CA TYR A 21 10.92 -4.34 -3.88
C TYR A 21 11.51 -3.55 -2.72
N LEU A 22 10.98 -2.35 -2.46
CA LEU A 22 11.50 -1.50 -1.39
C LEU A 22 11.34 -2.15 -0.01
N SER A 23 10.35 -3.04 0.11
CA SER A 23 10.09 -3.73 1.37
C SER A 23 11.09 -4.83 1.68
N ILE A 24 11.74 -5.41 0.66
CA ILE A 24 12.65 -6.53 0.87
C ILE A 24 14.12 -6.13 0.88
N ILE A 25 14.46 -4.91 0.45
CA ILE A 25 15.85 -4.47 0.54
C ILE A 25 16.17 -4.06 1.98
N PRO A 26 17.44 -4.20 2.40
CA PRO A 26 17.83 -3.79 3.76
C PRO A 26 17.56 -2.30 4.00
N ALA A 27 17.16 -1.95 5.22
CA ALA A 27 16.84 -0.58 5.57
C ALA A 27 17.99 0.39 5.29
N TYR A 28 19.24 -0.04 5.47
CA TYR A 28 20.39 0.83 5.26
C TYR A 28 20.59 1.21 3.79
N LYS A 29 19.96 0.46 2.85
CA LYS A 29 20.02 0.78 1.42
C LYS A 29 18.93 1.75 0.98
N ILE A 30 17.97 2.03 1.85
CA ILE A 30 16.93 2.99 1.56
C ILE A 30 17.48 4.37 1.87
N PRO A 31 17.22 5.38 1.01
CA PRO A 31 17.67 6.74 1.29
C PRO A 31 17.28 7.17 2.69
N ASN A 32 18.25 7.70 3.42
CA ASN A 32 18.00 8.13 4.78
C ASN A 32 17.24 9.45 4.78
N ILE A 33 15.98 9.38 5.15
CA ILE A 33 15.18 10.56 5.39
C ILE A 33 15.25 10.81 6.90
N ALA A 34 16.28 11.52 7.31
CA ALA A 34 16.63 11.68 8.71
C ALA A 34 15.53 12.27 9.56
N ALA A 35 14.57 12.94 8.94
CA ALA A 35 13.45 13.56 9.65
C ALA A 35 12.32 12.59 9.94
N LEU A 36 12.39 11.34 9.45
CA LEU A 36 11.31 10.39 9.67
C LEU A 36 11.32 9.95 11.13
N ASN A 37 10.34 10.42 11.88
CA ASN A 37 10.05 9.94 13.21
C ASN A 37 8.91 8.91 13.12
N PHE A 38 8.46 8.40 14.27
CA PHE A 38 7.40 7.40 14.33
C PHE A 38 6.15 7.86 13.56
N LEU A 39 5.71 9.09 13.80
CA LEU A 39 4.50 9.61 13.19
C LEU A 39 4.64 9.75 11.67
N SER A 40 5.78 10.27 11.21
CA SER A 40 6.04 10.44 9.77
C SER A 40 6.11 9.11 9.07
N ASP A 41 6.70 8.10 9.70
CA ASP A 41 6.77 6.75 9.15
C ASP A 41 5.37 6.16 8.97
N LYS A 42 4.51 6.29 9.97
CA LYS A 42 3.15 5.75 9.89
C LYS A 42 2.32 6.51 8.86
N LEU A 43 2.50 7.82 8.77
CA LEU A 43 1.83 8.60 7.74
C LEU A 43 2.24 8.15 6.34
N LEU A 44 3.52 7.86 6.15
CA LEU A 44 4.01 7.37 4.87
C LEU A 44 3.36 6.04 4.50
N HIS A 45 3.26 5.09 5.44
CA HIS A 45 2.57 3.82 5.22
C HIS A 45 1.12 4.06 4.81
N ALA A 46 0.43 4.94 5.51
CA ALA A 46 -0.97 5.25 5.20
C ALA A 46 -1.11 5.83 3.79
N LEU A 47 -0.23 6.74 3.41
CA LEU A 47 -0.26 7.36 2.08
C LEU A 47 0.03 6.34 0.98
N ILE A 48 0.98 5.46 1.20
CA ILE A 48 1.32 4.42 0.22
C ILE A 48 0.14 3.50 -0.01
N PHE A 49 -0.50 3.03 1.06
CA PHE A 49 -1.63 2.11 0.92
C PHE A 49 -2.89 2.82 0.45
N PHE A 50 -3.04 4.10 0.75
CA PHE A 50 -4.07 4.92 0.13
C PHE A 50 -3.89 4.94 -1.39
N ASN A 51 -2.69 5.22 -1.85
CA ASN A 51 -2.38 5.29 -3.28
C ASN A 51 -2.66 3.95 -3.98
N ILE A 52 -2.17 2.85 -3.40
CA ILE A 52 -2.39 1.51 -3.98
C ILE A 52 -3.88 1.20 -4.04
N SER A 53 -4.62 1.52 -2.98
CA SER A 53 -6.05 1.22 -2.91
C SER A 53 -6.86 2.03 -3.91
N ILE A 54 -6.56 3.32 -4.06
CA ILE A 54 -7.24 4.15 -5.06
C ILE A 54 -6.97 3.62 -6.47
N LEU A 55 -5.72 3.30 -6.77
CA LEU A 55 -5.38 2.77 -8.09
C LEU A 55 -6.08 1.43 -8.35
N GLY A 56 -6.14 0.58 -7.34
CA GLY A 56 -6.84 -0.69 -7.46
C GLY A 56 -8.33 -0.51 -7.72
N LEU A 57 -8.97 0.41 -7.00
CA LEU A 57 -10.39 0.69 -7.19
C LEU A 57 -10.67 1.29 -8.57
N LEU A 58 -9.80 2.18 -9.04
CA LEU A 58 -9.94 2.80 -10.36
C LEU A 58 -9.69 1.82 -11.50
N SER A 59 -9.01 0.71 -11.22
CA SER A 59 -8.65 -0.29 -12.24
C SER A 59 -9.83 -1.12 -12.71
N LYS A 60 -10.94 -1.08 -12.01
CA LYS A 60 -12.18 -1.78 -12.40
C LYS A 60 -11.97 -3.29 -12.61
N TYR A 61 -11.24 -3.92 -11.70
CA TYR A 61 -11.10 -5.37 -11.72
C TYR A 61 -12.45 -6.04 -11.46
N LYS A 62 -12.60 -7.26 -11.95
CA LYS A 62 -13.81 -8.06 -11.71
C LYS A 62 -13.75 -8.69 -10.33
N LEU A 63 -13.54 -7.87 -9.33
CA LEU A 63 -13.51 -8.27 -7.93
C LEU A 63 -14.41 -7.34 -7.14
N SER A 64 -15.06 -7.85 -6.12
CA SER A 64 -15.79 -6.97 -5.22
C SER A 64 -14.80 -6.05 -4.51
N LYS A 65 -15.26 -4.87 -4.14
CA LYS A 65 -14.39 -3.93 -3.42
C LYS A 65 -13.82 -4.54 -2.13
N PRO A 66 -14.65 -5.20 -1.29
CA PRO A 66 -14.09 -5.85 -0.10
C PRO A 66 -13.01 -6.87 -0.42
N MET A 67 -13.17 -7.67 -1.47
CA MET A 67 -12.17 -8.66 -1.85
C MET A 67 -10.88 -7.98 -2.29
N LEU A 68 -10.97 -6.97 -3.14
CA LEU A 68 -9.80 -6.24 -3.61
C LEU A 68 -9.04 -5.61 -2.44
N LEU A 69 -9.76 -4.93 -1.56
CA LEU A 69 -9.12 -4.24 -0.44
C LEU A 69 -8.53 -5.22 0.57
N THR A 70 -9.17 -6.37 0.75
CA THR A 70 -8.61 -7.43 1.60
C THR A 70 -7.30 -7.94 1.02
N LEU A 71 -7.24 -8.16 -0.29
CA LEU A 71 -6.00 -8.60 -0.94
C LEU A 71 -4.89 -7.56 -0.78
N ILE A 72 -5.23 -6.28 -0.88
CA ILE A 72 -4.24 -5.21 -0.67
C ILE A 72 -3.74 -5.22 0.77
N PHE A 73 -4.64 -5.40 1.73
CA PHE A 73 -4.23 -5.48 3.14
C PHE A 73 -3.34 -6.69 3.37
N LEU A 74 -3.68 -7.85 2.78
CA LEU A 74 -2.86 -9.06 2.91
C LEU A 74 -1.47 -8.86 2.30
N PHE A 75 -1.36 -8.10 1.23
CA PHE A 75 -0.07 -7.73 0.68
C PHE A 75 0.78 -6.99 1.72
N GLY A 76 0.17 -6.03 2.43
CA GLY A 76 0.86 -5.33 3.51
C GLY A 76 1.23 -6.25 4.67
N LEU A 77 0.36 -7.19 5.00
CA LEU A 77 0.64 -8.17 6.05
C LEU A 77 1.82 -9.06 5.69
N VAL A 78 1.88 -9.52 4.44
CA VAL A 78 3.02 -10.32 3.95
C VAL A 78 4.30 -9.52 4.08
N ILE A 79 4.29 -8.25 3.73
CA ILE A 79 5.45 -7.38 3.88
C ILE A 79 5.91 -7.35 5.35
N GLU A 80 4.97 -7.20 6.29
CA GLU A 80 5.33 -7.16 7.71
C GLU A 80 5.85 -8.50 8.21
N ILE A 81 5.34 -9.61 7.69
CA ILE A 81 5.87 -10.94 8.01
C ILE A 81 7.29 -11.08 7.50
N ILE A 82 7.57 -10.57 6.29
CA ILE A 82 8.94 -10.57 5.76
C ILE A 82 9.85 -9.74 6.65
N HIS A 83 9.38 -8.59 7.12
CA HIS A 83 10.15 -7.75 8.04
C HIS A 83 10.50 -8.48 9.33
N PHE A 84 9.60 -9.32 9.82
CA PHE A 84 9.85 -10.09 11.03
C PHE A 84 11.09 -10.97 10.89
N TYR A 85 11.34 -11.53 9.70
CA TYR A 85 12.48 -12.39 9.44
C TYR A 85 13.67 -11.66 8.84
N HIS A 86 13.53 -10.36 8.56
CA HIS A 86 14.59 -9.59 7.90
C HIS A 86 15.50 -8.96 8.92
N PRO A 87 16.85 -9.10 8.79
CA PRO A 87 17.77 -8.63 9.83
C PRO A 87 17.81 -7.12 10.01
N TYR A 88 17.38 -6.35 9.02
CA TYR A 88 17.44 -4.88 9.07
C TYR A 88 16.06 -4.24 9.07
N ARG A 89 15.02 -5.02 9.31
CA ARG A 89 13.64 -4.52 9.35
C ARG A 89 12.96 -5.06 10.60
N TYR A 90 11.90 -4.40 11.02
CA TYR A 90 11.17 -4.79 12.21
C TYR A 90 9.70 -4.94 11.89
N PHE A 91 9.08 -5.96 12.46
CA PHE A 91 7.63 -6.08 12.44
C PHE A 91 7.04 -5.02 13.37
N GLU A 92 6.11 -4.22 12.86
CA GLU A 92 5.42 -3.24 13.67
C GLU A 92 3.92 -3.34 13.43
N PHE A 93 3.19 -3.64 14.49
CA PHE A 93 1.74 -3.72 14.40
C PHE A 93 1.14 -2.37 13.96
N ALA A 94 1.76 -1.26 14.36
CA ALA A 94 1.32 0.07 13.97
C ALA A 94 1.39 0.30 12.45
N ASP A 95 2.30 -0.37 11.75
CA ASP A 95 2.38 -0.30 10.29
C ASP A 95 1.12 -0.88 9.65
N LEU A 96 0.62 -1.99 10.20
CA LEU A 96 -0.61 -2.59 9.72
C LEU A 96 -1.81 -1.67 9.96
N MET A 97 -1.84 -1.00 11.10
CA MET A 97 -2.91 -0.04 11.40
C MET A 97 -2.85 1.14 10.46
N ALA A 98 -1.67 1.64 10.16
CA ALA A 98 -1.49 2.74 9.21
C ALA A 98 -1.92 2.32 7.81
N ASN A 99 -1.53 1.12 7.37
CA ASN A 99 -1.93 0.59 6.07
C ASN A 99 -3.46 0.52 5.98
N LEU A 100 -4.09 0.00 7.01
CA LEU A 100 -5.55 -0.14 7.05
C LEU A 100 -6.24 1.23 7.00
N SER A 101 -5.69 2.21 7.70
CA SER A 101 -6.22 3.58 7.67
C SER A 101 -6.20 4.16 6.26
N GLY A 102 -5.09 3.95 5.55
CA GLY A 102 -4.97 4.41 4.16
C GLY A 102 -5.97 3.73 3.24
N ILE A 103 -6.17 2.42 3.41
CA ILE A 103 -7.13 1.64 2.62
C ILE A 103 -8.55 2.16 2.85
N PHE A 104 -8.95 2.38 4.10
CA PHE A 104 -10.29 2.88 4.40
C PHE A 104 -10.51 4.29 3.89
N LEU A 105 -9.50 5.15 3.99
CA LEU A 105 -9.61 6.51 3.45
C LEU A 105 -9.81 6.46 1.94
N ALA A 106 -9.08 5.58 1.26
CA ALA A 106 -9.23 5.41 -0.19
C ALA A 106 -10.65 4.96 -0.55
N LEU A 107 -11.18 4.00 0.18
CA LEU A 107 -12.56 3.52 -0.05
C LEU A 107 -13.55 4.65 0.16
N PHE A 108 -13.40 5.41 1.26
CA PHE A 108 -14.29 6.52 1.55
C PHE A 108 -14.28 7.55 0.44
N ILE A 109 -13.11 7.96 -0.01
CA ILE A 109 -12.99 8.97 -1.07
C ILE A 109 -13.53 8.42 -2.39
N TYR A 110 -13.23 7.16 -2.71
CA TYR A 110 -13.75 6.56 -3.92
C TYR A 110 -15.27 6.56 -3.95
N GLU A 111 -15.91 6.14 -2.84
CA GLU A 111 -17.36 6.07 -2.77
C GLU A 111 -18.02 7.45 -2.82
N LYS A 112 -17.38 8.48 -2.26
CA LYS A 112 -17.98 9.81 -2.16
C LYS A 112 -17.72 10.68 -3.38
N LYS A 113 -16.57 10.51 -4.05
CA LYS A 113 -16.14 11.44 -5.09
C LYS A 113 -16.05 10.81 -6.49
N ILE A 114 -15.86 9.51 -6.55
CA ILE A 114 -15.53 8.84 -7.82
C ILE A 114 -16.63 7.89 -8.25
N ALA A 115 -17.15 7.09 -7.34
CA ALA A 115 -18.15 6.07 -7.66
C ALA A 115 -19.51 6.67 -8.02
#